data_b91e5af3828f9bdff7f8f38acbb9974d
#
_entry.id   b91e5af3828f9bdff7f8f38acbb9974d
#
_cell.length_a   1.000
_cell.length_b   1.000
_cell.length_c   1.000
_cell.angle_alpha   90.00
_cell.angle_beta   90.00
_cell.angle_gamma   90.00
#
_symmetry.space_group_name_H-M   'P 1'
#
loop_
_entity.id
_entity.type
_entity.pdbx_description
1 polymer ?
#
loop_
_entity_poly.entity_id
_entity_poly.type
_entity_poly.pdbx_seq_one_letter_code
_entity_poly.pdbx_strand_id
1 'polypeptide(L)'
;PWHQNHVTSGAIGNGYWALDVAESGRYRIELRRWPRQEDKAMDALKATIEIGNQSITREIASGDKAVVFEIDLEQGANDLLTKMELKDGKTRGSYFAYIRPLK
;
A
#
# COMPACT_ATOMS: atom_id res chain seq x y z
N PRO A 1 10.41 14.38 -7.70
CA PRO A 1 9.90 13.64 -7.39
C PRO A 1 8.77 13.12 -7.98
N TRP A 2 8.41 12.75 -7.70
CA TRP A 2 7.54 12.02 -7.81
C TRP A 2 6.33 12.70 -7.97
N HIS A 3 6.00 13.07 -8.76
CA HIS A 3 5.15 13.69 -9.03
C HIS A 3 4.15 13.22 -9.25
N GLN A 4 3.76 13.03 -8.86
CA GLN A 4 2.94 12.63 -9.00
C GLN A 4 1.84 13.29 -9.09
N ASN A 5 1.68 13.62 -9.97
CA ASN A 5 0.55 14.26 -10.45
C ASN A 5 -0.66 13.43 -10.51
N HIS A 6 -0.57 12.14 -10.35
CA HIS A 6 -1.71 11.24 -10.41
C HIS A 6 -2.30 10.92 -9.05
N VAL A 7 -1.47 10.84 -8.03
CA VAL A 7 -1.94 10.53 -6.69
C VAL A 7 -1.12 11.32 -5.69
N THR A 8 -1.79 12.03 -4.80
CA THR A 8 -1.12 12.56 -3.62
C THR A 8 -1.67 11.78 -2.42
N SER A 9 -0.81 11.49 -1.46
CA SER A 9 -1.21 10.70 -0.33
C SER A 9 -0.68 11.28 0.97
N GLY A 10 -1.45 11.10 2.03
CA GLY A 10 -1.02 11.51 3.35
C GLY A 10 -1.38 10.43 4.35
N ALA A 11 -0.42 10.04 5.17
CA ALA A 11 -0.65 9.06 6.20
C ALA A 11 -1.49 9.69 7.31
N ILE A 12 -2.56 9.00 7.70
CA ILE A 12 -3.39 9.45 8.79
C ILE A 12 -2.98 8.72 10.08
N GLY A 13 -2.37 7.56 9.94
CA GLY A 13 -1.91 6.77 11.08
C GLY A 13 -2.45 5.36 11.03
N ASN A 14 -1.79 4.44 11.70
CA ASN A 14 -2.21 3.04 11.80
C ASN A 14 -2.58 2.39 10.47
N GLY A 15 -1.84 2.69 9.43
CA GLY A 15 -2.06 2.10 8.11
C GLY A 15 -3.15 2.77 7.29
N TYR A 16 -3.67 3.89 7.73
CA TYR A 16 -4.62 4.67 6.95
C TYR A 16 -3.93 5.72 6.12
N TRP A 17 -4.32 5.80 4.85
CA TRP A 17 -3.76 6.75 3.93
C TRP A 17 -4.89 7.45 3.19
N ALA A 18 -4.90 8.78 3.23
CA ALA A 18 -5.86 9.55 2.44
C ALA A 18 -5.25 9.76 1.06
N LEU A 19 -5.93 9.30 0.02
CA LEU A 19 -5.44 9.41 -1.35
C LEU A 19 -6.29 10.41 -2.10
N ASP A 20 -5.64 11.28 -2.86
CA ASP A 20 -6.32 12.15 -3.78
C ASP A 20 -5.87 11.76 -5.19
N VAL A 21 -6.74 11.13 -5.95
CA VAL A 21 -6.45 10.53 -7.24
C VAL A 21 -6.88 11.49 -8.34
N ALA A 22 -5.93 11.95 -9.13
CA ALA A 22 -6.22 12.93 -10.17
C ALA A 22 -6.96 12.32 -11.35
N GLU A 23 -6.76 11.06 -11.63
CA GLU A 23 -7.32 10.44 -12.82
C GLU A 23 -7.65 8.98 -12.54
N SER A 24 -8.87 8.56 -12.83
CA SER A 24 -9.27 7.17 -12.67
C SER A 24 -8.41 6.25 -13.52
N GLY A 25 -8.06 5.10 -13.03
CA GLY A 25 -7.26 4.14 -13.78
C GLY A 25 -6.73 3.02 -12.91
N ARG A 26 -5.83 2.25 -13.49
CA ARG A 26 -5.19 1.14 -12.80
C ARG A 26 -3.89 1.61 -12.16
N TYR A 27 -3.70 1.25 -10.91
CA TYR A 27 -2.55 1.71 -10.14
C TYR A 27 -1.83 0.55 -9.49
N ARG A 28 -0.54 0.74 -9.25
CA ARG A 28 0.28 -0.20 -8.51
C ARG A 28 0.51 0.38 -7.14
N ILE A 29 0.22 -0.42 -6.11
CA ILE A 29 0.45 -0.02 -4.73
C ILE A 29 1.49 -0.98 -4.14
N GLU A 30 2.60 -0.43 -3.69
CA GLU A 30 3.67 -1.21 -3.08
C GLU A 30 3.72 -0.87 -1.61
N LEU A 31 3.54 -1.87 -0.75
CA LEU A 31 3.60 -1.68 0.69
C LEU A 31 4.94 -2.19 1.22
N ARG A 32 5.52 -1.45 2.14
CA ARG A 32 6.78 -1.82 2.77
C ARG A 32 6.72 -1.53 4.26
N ARG A 33 7.43 -2.32 5.03
CA ARG A 33 7.64 -2.03 6.45
C ARG A 33 8.79 -1.03 6.60
N TRP A 34 9.78 -1.09 5.67
CA TRP A 34 10.96 -0.25 5.70
C TRP A 34 11.03 0.54 4.40
N PRO A 35 11.61 1.74 4.41
CA PRO A 35 11.73 2.50 3.16
C PRO A 35 12.60 1.77 2.14
N ARG A 36 12.47 2.12 0.88
CA ARG A 36 13.17 1.41 -0.20
C ARG A 36 14.69 1.38 -0.04
N GLN A 37 15.28 2.41 0.54
CA GLN A 37 16.70 2.46 0.74
C GLN A 37 17.16 1.51 1.85
N GLU A 38 16.25 0.98 2.64
CA GLU A 38 16.58 -0.02 3.66
C GLU A 38 16.37 -1.39 3.03
N ASP A 39 17.40 -2.20 2.99
CA ASP A 39 17.33 -3.50 2.35
C ASP A 39 16.92 -4.55 3.36
N LYS A 40 15.71 -4.42 3.88
CA LYS A 40 15.22 -5.28 4.97
C LYS A 40 13.93 -5.96 4.61
N ALA A 41 13.80 -7.21 5.01
CA ALA A 41 12.60 -7.98 4.81
C ALA A 41 11.45 -7.47 5.69
N MET A 42 10.22 -7.68 5.24
CA MET A 42 9.04 -7.19 5.95
C MET A 42 8.74 -7.98 7.21
N ASP A 43 9.13 -9.25 7.27
CA ASP A 43 8.85 -10.11 8.42
C ASP A 43 7.34 -10.22 8.69
N ALA A 44 6.57 -10.32 7.64
CA ALA A 44 5.12 -10.45 7.73
C ALA A 44 4.67 -11.66 6.92
N LEU A 45 3.50 -12.18 7.25
CA LEU A 45 2.97 -13.37 6.58
C LEU A 45 2.07 -12.98 5.42
N LYS A 46 1.29 -11.92 5.55
CA LYS A 46 0.43 -11.45 4.49
C LYS A 46 0.04 -10.01 4.71
N ALA A 47 -0.43 -9.37 3.66
CA ALA A 47 -0.88 -8.00 3.73
C ALA A 47 -2.22 -7.86 3.01
N THR A 48 -3.04 -6.95 3.49
CA THR A 48 -4.35 -6.66 2.91
C THR A 48 -4.45 -5.16 2.67
N ILE A 49 -5.03 -4.79 1.53
CA ILE A 49 -5.43 -3.42 1.30
C ILE A 49 -6.94 -3.37 1.15
N GLU A 50 -7.53 -2.29 1.64
CA GLU A 50 -8.97 -2.04 1.50
C GLU A 50 -9.17 -0.63 0.98
N ILE A 51 -9.89 -0.48 -0.13
CA ILE A 51 -10.23 0.80 -0.70
C ILE A 51 -11.66 0.70 -1.18
N GLY A 52 -12.54 1.53 -0.63
CA GLY A 52 -13.95 1.49 -0.99
C GLY A 52 -14.53 0.09 -0.76
N ASN A 53 -15.05 -0.51 -1.82
CA ASN A 53 -15.61 -1.85 -1.73
C ASN A 53 -14.59 -2.94 -2.06
N GLN A 54 -13.35 -2.58 -2.35
CA GLN A 54 -12.34 -3.53 -2.76
C GLN A 54 -11.48 -3.96 -1.58
N SER A 55 -11.21 -5.23 -1.48
CA SER A 55 -10.33 -5.77 -0.44
C SER A 55 -9.48 -6.86 -1.07
N ILE A 56 -8.17 -6.72 -1.00
CA ILE A 56 -7.25 -7.68 -1.61
C ILE A 56 -6.22 -8.09 -0.58
N THR A 57 -6.00 -9.40 -0.44
CA THR A 57 -4.98 -9.93 0.45
C THR A 57 -3.95 -10.69 -0.37
N ARG A 58 -2.68 -10.49 -0.07
CA ARG A 58 -1.59 -11.22 -0.72
C ARG A 58 -0.66 -11.80 0.34
N GLU A 59 -0.17 -12.99 0.06
CA GLU A 59 0.81 -13.64 0.93
C GLU A 59 2.18 -13.03 0.70
N ILE A 60 2.98 -13.00 1.74
CA ILE A 60 4.32 -12.46 1.70
C ILE A 60 5.28 -13.60 1.95
N ALA A 61 6.19 -13.85 1.00
CA ALA A 61 7.17 -14.89 1.15
C ALA A 61 8.28 -14.46 2.10
N SER A 62 8.91 -15.44 2.71
CA SER A 62 10.03 -15.17 3.60
C SER A 62 11.13 -14.43 2.83
N GLY A 63 11.59 -13.35 3.37
CA GLY A 63 12.62 -12.53 2.73
C GLY A 63 12.11 -11.42 1.82
N ASP A 64 10.81 -11.39 1.54
CA ASP A 64 10.26 -10.32 0.71
C ASP A 64 10.38 -8.97 1.41
N LYS A 65 10.74 -7.95 0.65
CA LYS A 65 10.92 -6.59 1.17
C LYS A 65 9.72 -5.72 0.90
N ALA A 66 8.85 -6.14 0.01
CA ALA A 66 7.68 -5.40 -0.40
C ALA A 66 6.58 -6.35 -0.85
N VAL A 67 5.35 -5.88 -0.82
CA VAL A 67 4.24 -6.58 -1.43
C VAL A 67 3.54 -5.61 -2.36
N VAL A 68 3.16 -6.07 -3.54
CA VAL A 68 2.63 -5.23 -4.60
C VAL A 68 1.20 -5.63 -4.92
N PHE A 69 0.34 -4.63 -5.04
CA PHE A 69 -1.04 -4.82 -5.44
C PHE A 69 -1.30 -3.99 -6.70
N GLU A 70 -2.18 -4.48 -7.56
CA GLU A 70 -2.66 -3.71 -8.70
C GLU A 70 -4.16 -3.56 -8.54
N ILE A 71 -4.67 -2.36 -8.63
CA ILE A 71 -6.03 -2.08 -8.28
C ILE A 71 -6.54 -0.87 -9.07
N ASP A 72 -7.84 -0.85 -9.32
CA ASP A 72 -8.46 0.30 -9.97
C ASP A 72 -8.78 1.35 -8.91
N LEU A 73 -8.41 2.59 -9.17
CA LEU A 73 -8.75 3.72 -8.31
C LEU A 73 -9.58 4.70 -9.10
N GLU A 74 -10.52 5.31 -8.44
CA GLU A 74 -11.37 6.33 -9.05
C GLU A 74 -10.87 7.72 -8.73
N GLN A 75 -11.07 8.64 -9.64
CA GLN A 75 -10.71 10.03 -9.44
C GLN A 75 -11.36 10.56 -8.17
N GLY A 76 -10.65 11.33 -7.43
CA GLY A 76 -11.14 11.97 -6.21
C GLY A 76 -10.53 11.37 -4.96
N ALA A 77 -11.21 11.58 -3.86
CA ALA A 77 -10.72 11.13 -2.55
C ALA A 77 -10.98 9.64 -2.37
N ASN A 78 -9.97 8.93 -1.94
CA ASN A 78 -10.06 7.52 -1.64
C ASN A 78 -9.31 7.26 -0.33
N ASP A 79 -9.88 6.44 0.53
CA ASP A 79 -9.19 6.06 1.77
C ASP A 79 -8.62 4.66 1.59
N LEU A 80 -7.33 4.54 1.80
CA LEU A 80 -6.63 3.27 1.72
C LEU A 80 -6.34 2.78 3.12
N LEU A 81 -6.81 1.61 3.46
CA LEU A 81 -6.45 0.95 4.70
C LEU A 81 -5.48 -0.18 4.39
N THR A 82 -4.36 -0.24 5.08
CA THR A 82 -3.38 -1.31 4.91
C THR A 82 -3.25 -2.09 6.21
N LYS A 83 -3.13 -3.40 6.09
CA LYS A 83 -2.93 -4.27 7.24
C LYS A 83 -1.86 -5.28 6.91
N MET A 84 -0.93 -5.51 7.82
CA MET A 84 0.06 -6.57 7.67
C MET A 84 -0.05 -7.49 8.87
N GLU A 85 -0.15 -8.80 8.60
CA GLU A 85 -0.19 -9.81 9.64
C GLU A 85 1.23 -10.32 9.86
N LEU A 86 1.74 -10.12 11.04
CA LEU A 86 3.12 -10.43 11.37
C LEU A 86 3.26 -11.86 11.85
N LYS A 87 4.50 -12.36 11.87
CA LYS A 87 4.77 -13.73 12.28
C LYS A 87 4.40 -14.01 13.71
N ASP A 88 4.37 -12.99 14.57
CA ASP A 88 4.00 -13.15 15.97
C ASP A 88 2.48 -13.10 16.18
N GLY A 89 1.70 -13.07 15.11
CA GLY A 89 0.24 -13.03 15.19
C GLY A 89 -0.35 -11.65 15.37
N LYS A 90 0.48 -10.62 15.43
CA LYS A 90 -0.01 -9.26 15.58
C LYS A 90 -0.29 -8.66 14.21
N THR A 91 -1.17 -7.67 14.18
CA THR A 91 -1.52 -6.95 12.97
C THR A 91 -1.05 -5.50 13.09
N ARG A 92 -0.49 -4.94 12.04
CA ARG A 92 -0.11 -3.55 12.02
C ARG A 92 -0.28 -2.96 10.62
N GLY A 93 -0.35 -1.66 10.53
CA GLY A 93 -0.43 -0.98 9.26
C GLY A 93 0.91 -0.93 8.55
N SER A 94 0.87 -0.69 7.25
CA SER A 94 2.09 -0.47 6.48
C SER A 94 2.67 0.89 6.85
N TYR A 95 3.97 0.94 7.01
CA TYR A 95 4.65 2.19 7.29
C TYR A 95 4.92 2.99 6.02
N PHE A 96 5.04 2.32 4.88
CA PHE A 96 5.36 2.99 3.62
C PHE A 96 4.50 2.43 2.51
N ALA A 97 3.89 3.31 1.75
CA ALA A 97 3.09 2.93 0.61
C ALA A 97 3.54 3.77 -0.59
N TYR A 98 3.90 3.11 -1.68
CA TYR A 98 4.33 3.77 -2.89
C TYR A 98 3.29 3.48 -3.96
N ILE A 99 2.69 4.51 -4.53
CA ILE A 99 1.57 4.37 -5.43
C ILE A 99 1.89 5.05 -6.75
N ARG A 100 1.70 4.32 -7.86
CA ARG A 100 1.91 4.92 -9.18
C ARG A 100 0.94 4.35 -10.18
N PRO A 101 0.62 5.09 -11.23
CA PRO A 101 -0.27 4.57 -12.26
C PRO A 101 0.42 3.47 -13.08
N LEU A 102 -0.39 2.54 -13.57
CA LEU A 102 0.07 1.55 -14.52
C LEU A 102 -0.33 2.03 -15.89
N LYS A 103 0.63 2.08 -16.78
CA LYS A 103 0.32 2.56 -18.10
C LYS A 103 0.72 1.59 -19.11
#